data_1a5f6fd57f99982ace272094c432d84c
#
_entry.id   1a5f6fd57f99982ace272094c432d84c
#
_cell.length_a   1.000
_cell.length_b   1.000
_cell.length_c   1.000
_cell.angle_alpha   90.00
_cell.angle_beta   90.00
_cell.angle_gamma   90.00
#
_symmetry.space_group_name_H-M   'P 1'
#
loop_
_entity.id
_entity.type
_entity.pdbx_description
1 polymer ?
#
loop_
_entity_poly.entity_id
_entity_poly.type
_entity_poly.pdbx_seq_one_letter_code
_entity_poly.pdbx_strand_id
1 'polypeptide(L)'
;MLTAELPHVDLSESDYLSSLRRGLCETGFFYLRDSAAGAKRLQDLRAETASFMSGSVEEKARMSQFLRGYAALGSEHTEAGFGTGEYGEGDLCEKYTIGVTPDPEDRRKAPEYYSAPEAQRFFGQNIFPNSDFRQAWLIYFESLSRTAETLLGAVRQALNLPESEWSEETSRPVSILRFLNYPETSSNSLRMAAHYDDNLLTLLHQSVPENGFDSLQVMLPNETHWRSVPAQDDFFVVNVGEALMYLTEGRVVATKHRVASVPEHLREGSARTSAAFFCTPNWDCGLRPVSPQGVDHELGQMAKDFGLNELRDPDGSIPYYRLQNRAVDRGFVS
;
A
#
# COMPACT_ATOMS: atom_id res chain seq x y z
N MET A 1 -20.11 -7.02 13.86
CA MET A 1 -19.72 -6.14 12.73
C MET A 1 -19.96 -6.94 11.46
N LEU A 2 -20.39 -6.30 10.36
CA LEU A 2 -20.55 -7.02 9.09
C LEU A 2 -19.16 -7.29 8.48
N THR A 3 -18.95 -8.51 7.96
CA THR A 3 -17.71 -8.90 7.28
C THR A 3 -17.82 -8.63 5.78
N ALA A 4 -16.75 -8.21 5.15
CA ALA A 4 -16.68 -8.05 3.70
C ALA A 4 -16.59 -9.43 3.03
N GLU A 5 -17.44 -9.67 2.05
CA GLU A 5 -17.34 -10.84 1.17
C GLU A 5 -16.40 -10.51 0.01
N LEU A 6 -15.12 -10.82 0.18
CA LEU A 6 -14.08 -10.54 -0.81
C LEU A 6 -13.76 -11.79 -1.66
N PRO A 7 -13.51 -11.63 -2.96
CA PRO A 7 -13.07 -12.74 -3.80
C PRO A 7 -11.75 -13.32 -3.30
N HIS A 8 -11.60 -14.65 -3.43
CA HIS A 8 -10.33 -15.36 -3.24
C HIS A 8 -9.72 -15.65 -4.59
N VAL A 9 -8.45 -15.35 -4.73
CA VAL A 9 -7.66 -15.52 -5.95
C VAL A 9 -6.46 -16.41 -5.65
N ASP A 10 -6.33 -17.49 -6.39
CA ASP A 10 -5.14 -18.34 -6.41
C ASP A 10 -4.63 -18.39 -7.86
N LEU A 11 -3.48 -17.76 -8.11
CA LEU A 11 -2.91 -17.67 -9.46
C LEU A 11 -2.49 -19.03 -10.06
N SER A 12 -2.49 -20.09 -9.26
CA SER A 12 -2.22 -21.45 -9.73
C SER A 12 -3.47 -22.16 -10.29
N GLU A 13 -4.67 -21.65 -10.00
CA GLU A 13 -5.92 -22.19 -10.50
C GLU A 13 -6.22 -21.72 -11.93
N SER A 14 -6.89 -22.55 -12.72
CA SER A 14 -7.14 -22.24 -14.14
C SER A 14 -8.19 -21.14 -14.37
N ASP A 15 -9.04 -20.87 -13.39
CA ASP A 15 -10.17 -19.94 -13.46
C ASP A 15 -9.99 -18.66 -12.62
N TYR A 16 -8.76 -18.43 -12.10
CA TYR A 16 -8.45 -17.27 -11.24
C TYR A 16 -8.83 -15.91 -11.85
N LEU A 17 -8.85 -15.80 -13.20
CA LEU A 17 -9.16 -14.54 -13.89
C LEU A 17 -10.55 -14.00 -13.56
N SER A 18 -11.54 -14.88 -13.37
CA SER A 18 -12.90 -14.46 -12.99
C SER A 18 -12.92 -13.85 -11.60
N SER A 19 -12.34 -14.55 -10.62
CA SER A 19 -12.22 -14.05 -9.23
C SER A 19 -11.40 -12.76 -9.15
N LEU A 20 -10.28 -12.71 -9.90
CA LEU A 20 -9.43 -11.51 -9.95
C LEU A 20 -10.20 -10.32 -10.55
N ARG A 21 -10.93 -10.51 -11.64
CA ARG A 21 -11.74 -9.45 -12.27
C ARG A 21 -12.79 -8.91 -11.30
N ARG A 22 -13.49 -9.78 -10.57
CA ARG A 22 -14.42 -9.35 -9.52
C ARG A 22 -13.73 -8.54 -8.42
N GLY A 23 -12.58 -9.02 -7.96
CA GLY A 23 -11.76 -8.32 -6.97
C GLY A 23 -11.34 -6.93 -7.41
N LEU A 24 -10.95 -6.77 -8.66
CA LEU A 24 -10.50 -5.50 -9.23
C LEU A 24 -11.67 -4.54 -9.52
N CYS A 25 -12.74 -5.03 -10.17
CA CYS A 25 -13.75 -4.17 -10.77
C CYS A 25 -14.98 -3.95 -9.87
N GLU A 26 -15.27 -4.84 -8.92
CA GLU A 26 -16.48 -4.76 -8.10
C GLU A 26 -16.17 -4.33 -6.65
N THR A 27 -15.11 -4.89 -6.05
CA THR A 27 -14.78 -4.65 -4.64
C THR A 27 -13.56 -3.77 -4.42
N GLY A 28 -12.62 -3.73 -5.38
CA GLY A 28 -11.31 -3.08 -5.21
C GLY A 28 -10.42 -3.75 -4.16
N PHE A 29 -10.91 -4.84 -3.56
CA PHE A 29 -10.25 -5.66 -2.54
C PHE A 29 -10.46 -7.14 -2.83
N PHE A 30 -9.44 -7.97 -2.56
CA PHE A 30 -9.54 -9.42 -2.67
C PHE A 30 -8.46 -10.10 -1.83
N TYR A 31 -8.65 -11.38 -1.57
CA TYR A 31 -7.63 -12.24 -0.99
C TYR A 31 -6.79 -12.87 -2.10
N LEU A 32 -5.47 -12.77 -2.00
CA LEU A 32 -4.53 -13.44 -2.91
C LEU A 32 -3.77 -14.51 -2.12
N ARG A 33 -3.82 -15.76 -2.56
CA ARG A 33 -3.08 -16.85 -1.93
C ARG A 33 -1.57 -16.60 -2.01
N ASP A 34 -0.89 -16.69 -0.86
CA ASP A 34 0.56 -16.64 -0.80
C ASP A 34 1.17 -18.06 -0.94
N SER A 35 2.43 -18.12 -1.29
CA SER A 35 3.19 -19.36 -1.33
C SER A 35 3.69 -19.74 0.07
N ALA A 36 3.91 -21.06 0.31
CA ALA A 36 4.53 -21.51 1.56
C ALA A 36 5.91 -20.85 1.83
N ALA A 37 6.66 -20.54 0.76
CA ALA A 37 7.92 -19.82 0.88
C ALA A 37 7.72 -18.35 1.27
N GLY A 38 6.62 -17.71 0.86
CA GLY A 38 6.25 -16.36 1.27
C GLY A 38 5.89 -16.32 2.76
N ALA A 39 5.09 -17.25 3.23
CA ALA A 39 4.72 -17.37 4.64
C ALA A 39 5.95 -17.51 5.56
N LYS A 40 6.96 -18.32 5.17
CA LYS A 40 8.21 -18.43 5.93
C LYS A 40 8.98 -17.11 5.98
N ARG A 41 9.11 -16.40 4.87
CA ARG A 41 9.79 -15.09 4.81
C ARG A 41 9.08 -14.04 5.67
N LEU A 42 7.75 -14.08 5.72
CA LEU A 42 6.95 -13.23 6.60
C LEU A 42 7.22 -13.53 8.08
N GLN A 43 7.37 -14.79 8.47
CA GLN A 43 7.74 -15.18 9.84
C GLN A 43 9.11 -14.60 10.22
N ASP A 44 10.10 -14.72 9.35
CA ASP A 44 11.45 -14.18 9.59
C ASP A 44 11.42 -12.65 9.72
N LEU A 45 10.70 -11.96 8.83
CA LEU A 45 10.46 -10.51 8.92
C LEU A 45 9.83 -10.12 10.26
N ARG A 46 8.76 -10.84 10.66
CA ARG A 46 8.04 -10.56 11.91
C ARG A 46 8.92 -10.74 13.14
N ALA A 47 9.71 -11.80 13.18
CA ALA A 47 10.60 -12.10 14.32
C ALA A 47 11.65 -10.99 14.50
N GLU A 48 12.34 -10.61 13.44
CA GLU A 48 13.35 -9.55 13.47
C GLU A 48 12.73 -8.18 13.80
N THR A 49 11.56 -7.88 13.21
CA THR A 49 10.88 -6.60 13.46
C THR A 49 10.31 -6.53 14.88
N ALA A 50 9.76 -7.62 15.43
CA ALA A 50 9.28 -7.67 16.81
C ALA A 50 10.42 -7.43 17.80
N SER A 51 11.58 -8.05 17.57
CA SER A 51 12.79 -7.81 18.37
C SER A 51 13.18 -6.32 18.38
N PHE A 52 13.20 -5.67 17.22
CA PHE A 52 13.49 -4.23 17.12
C PHE A 52 12.41 -3.38 17.80
N MET A 53 11.12 -3.68 17.58
CA MET A 53 9.99 -2.90 18.13
C MET A 53 9.91 -2.99 19.66
N SER A 54 10.45 -4.05 20.27
CA SER A 54 10.56 -4.18 21.74
C SER A 54 11.68 -3.34 22.37
N GLY A 55 12.56 -2.73 21.56
CA GLY A 55 13.62 -1.85 22.02
C GLY A 55 13.13 -0.53 22.61
N SER A 56 14.03 0.22 23.25
CA SER A 56 13.71 1.54 23.80
C SER A 56 13.33 2.55 22.72
N VAL A 57 12.58 3.58 23.10
CA VAL A 57 12.19 4.67 22.19
C VAL A 57 13.42 5.33 21.58
N GLU A 58 14.47 5.53 22.38
CA GLU A 58 15.72 6.16 21.97
C GLU A 58 16.48 5.31 20.93
N GLU A 59 16.52 4.00 21.10
CA GLU A 59 17.14 3.08 20.13
C GLU A 59 16.38 3.07 18.82
N LYS A 60 15.06 2.97 18.87
CA LYS A 60 14.21 3.01 17.68
C LYS A 60 14.32 4.35 16.93
N ALA A 61 14.34 5.47 17.65
CA ALA A 61 14.46 6.82 17.08
C ALA A 61 15.76 7.03 16.28
N ARG A 62 16.86 6.35 16.66
CA ARG A 62 18.12 6.39 15.87
C ARG A 62 17.97 5.80 14.46
N MET A 63 16.94 5.00 14.23
CA MET A 63 16.61 4.39 12.95
C MET A 63 15.58 5.21 12.16
N SER A 64 15.36 6.47 12.51
CA SER A 64 14.42 7.35 11.81
C SER A 64 15.09 8.16 10.71
N GLN A 65 14.45 8.21 9.56
CA GLN A 65 14.76 9.12 8.45
C GLN A 65 13.47 9.57 7.78
N PHE A 66 13.54 10.65 7.00
CA PHE A 66 12.39 11.11 6.23
C PHE A 66 11.88 10.01 5.29
N LEU A 67 10.67 9.53 5.53
CA LEU A 67 9.98 8.47 4.78
C LEU A 67 10.71 7.10 4.76
N ARG A 68 11.70 6.88 5.64
CA ARG A 68 12.45 5.61 5.75
C ARG A 68 12.74 5.31 7.22
N GLY A 69 12.98 4.01 7.49
CA GLY A 69 13.26 3.54 8.85
C GLY A 69 12.04 3.63 9.76
N TYR A 70 12.28 3.94 11.01
CA TYR A 70 11.28 3.96 12.06
C TYR A 70 10.49 5.28 12.09
N ALA A 71 9.18 5.16 12.20
CA ALA A 71 8.27 6.27 12.50
C ALA A 71 7.51 5.94 13.80
N ALA A 72 7.56 6.87 14.75
CA ALA A 72 6.97 6.69 16.08
C ALA A 72 5.44 6.74 16.03
N LEU A 73 4.81 6.22 17.09
CA LEU A 73 3.38 6.32 17.30
C LEU A 73 2.93 7.78 17.17
N GLY A 74 1.93 8.05 16.36
CA GLY A 74 1.36 9.39 16.18
C GLY A 74 2.20 10.36 15.34
N SER A 75 3.34 9.94 14.77
CA SER A 75 4.20 10.82 13.96
C SER A 75 3.75 10.98 12.49
N GLU A 76 2.84 10.16 12.02
CA GLU A 76 2.23 10.27 10.70
C GLU A 76 0.73 10.52 10.83
N HIS A 77 0.18 11.30 9.90
CA HIS A 77 -1.20 11.78 9.94
C HIS A 77 -1.93 11.41 8.65
N THR A 78 -2.41 10.17 8.58
CA THR A 78 -3.17 9.69 7.40
C THR A 78 -4.40 10.56 7.13
N GLU A 79 -5.08 11.08 8.16
CA GLU A 79 -6.21 12.00 8.00
C GLU A 79 -5.82 13.29 7.28
N ALA A 80 -4.69 13.90 7.63
CA ALA A 80 -4.20 15.13 6.99
C ALA A 80 -3.80 14.88 5.54
N GLY A 81 -3.08 13.79 5.26
CA GLY A 81 -2.58 13.49 3.92
C GLY A 81 -3.66 13.01 2.94
N PHE A 82 -4.55 12.16 3.38
CA PHE A 82 -5.47 11.40 2.52
C PHE A 82 -6.96 11.57 2.89
N GLY A 83 -7.27 12.16 4.04
CA GLY A 83 -8.63 12.33 4.56
C GLY A 83 -9.20 13.72 4.33
N THR A 84 -9.96 14.21 5.33
CA THR A 84 -10.66 15.50 5.30
C THR A 84 -9.75 16.71 5.53
N GLY A 85 -8.49 16.48 5.92
CA GLY A 85 -7.51 17.53 6.22
C GLY A 85 -7.60 18.09 7.64
N GLU A 86 -8.44 17.53 8.51
CA GLU A 86 -8.45 17.87 9.93
C GLU A 86 -7.30 17.15 10.66
N TYR A 87 -6.46 17.91 11.36
CA TYR A 87 -5.40 17.37 12.21
C TYR A 87 -6.03 16.79 13.47
N GLY A 88 -6.14 15.44 13.52
CA GLY A 88 -6.46 14.70 14.72
C GLY A 88 -5.21 14.21 15.47
N GLU A 89 -5.40 13.26 16.37
CA GLU A 89 -4.32 12.42 16.86
C GLU A 89 -3.70 11.70 15.66
N GLY A 90 -2.37 11.64 15.56
CA GLY A 90 -1.70 10.89 14.50
C GLY A 90 -2.05 9.40 14.53
N ASP A 91 -1.62 8.65 13.53
CA ASP A 91 -1.90 7.23 13.42
C ASP A 91 -1.42 6.45 14.66
N LEU A 92 -2.31 5.65 15.27
CA LEU A 92 -2.02 4.88 16.47
C LEU A 92 -1.24 3.60 16.15
N CYS A 93 -0.15 3.73 15.41
CA CYS A 93 0.78 2.65 15.09
C CYS A 93 2.21 3.17 14.96
N GLU A 94 3.16 2.34 15.34
CA GLU A 94 4.57 2.51 15.00
C GLU A 94 4.81 1.89 13.62
N LYS A 95 5.73 2.45 12.86
CA LYS A 95 6.00 1.96 11.51
C LYS A 95 7.50 1.78 11.28
N TYR A 96 7.85 0.86 10.40
CA TYR A 96 9.19 0.77 9.83
C TYR A 96 9.07 0.64 8.32
N THR A 97 9.84 1.44 7.57
CA THR A 97 9.69 1.53 6.12
C THR A 97 11.04 1.38 5.42
N ILE A 98 11.09 0.52 4.40
CA ILE A 98 12.17 0.48 3.43
C ILE A 98 11.62 0.72 2.01
N GLY A 99 12.47 1.18 1.12
CA GLY A 99 12.14 1.35 -0.29
C GLY A 99 13.20 0.74 -1.18
N VAL A 100 13.02 0.91 -2.48
CA VAL A 100 13.99 0.48 -3.48
C VAL A 100 15.36 1.10 -3.21
N THR A 101 16.38 0.27 -3.31
CA THR A 101 17.78 0.72 -3.36
C THR A 101 18.31 0.45 -4.76
N PRO A 102 18.43 1.46 -5.61
CA PRO A 102 18.92 1.28 -6.96
C PRO A 102 20.35 0.71 -7.00
N ASP A 103 20.58 -0.19 -7.93
CA ASP A 103 21.92 -0.73 -8.17
C ASP A 103 22.91 0.41 -8.52
N PRO A 104 24.16 0.38 -8.04
CA PRO A 104 25.17 1.37 -8.40
C PRO A 104 25.42 1.49 -9.91
N GLU A 105 25.23 0.41 -10.67
CA GLU A 105 25.33 0.44 -12.12
C GLU A 105 24.16 1.17 -12.77
N ASP A 106 22.93 0.97 -12.28
CA ASP A 106 21.76 1.70 -12.76
C ASP A 106 21.88 3.20 -12.49
N ARG A 107 22.38 3.58 -11.31
CA ARG A 107 22.69 4.98 -10.99
C ARG A 107 23.73 5.59 -11.95
N ARG A 108 24.71 4.80 -12.40
CA ARG A 108 25.73 5.27 -13.38
C ARG A 108 25.17 5.40 -14.79
N LYS A 109 24.24 4.51 -15.17
CA LYS A 109 23.59 4.54 -16.50
C LYS A 109 22.57 5.67 -16.65
N ALA A 110 21.88 6.03 -15.58
CA ALA A 110 20.84 7.05 -15.58
C ALA A 110 20.99 8.04 -14.40
N PRO A 111 22.12 8.76 -14.29
CA PRO A 111 22.39 9.59 -13.11
C PRO A 111 21.33 10.69 -12.91
N GLU A 112 20.83 11.29 -13.97
CA GLU A 112 19.82 12.35 -13.92
C GLU A 112 18.49 11.82 -13.37
N TYR A 113 18.10 10.60 -13.73
CA TYR A 113 16.89 9.95 -13.21
C TYR A 113 16.92 9.80 -11.68
N TYR A 114 18.07 9.39 -11.12
CA TYR A 114 18.20 9.13 -9.69
C TYR A 114 18.57 10.36 -8.85
N SER A 115 19.01 11.45 -9.48
CA SER A 115 19.41 12.68 -8.79
C SER A 115 18.42 13.83 -8.95
N ALA A 116 17.36 13.66 -9.74
CA ALA A 116 16.32 14.68 -9.88
C ALA A 116 15.78 15.09 -8.49
N PRO A 117 15.50 16.36 -8.26
CA PRO A 117 14.94 16.83 -6.97
C PRO A 117 13.69 16.05 -6.55
N GLU A 118 12.81 15.77 -7.50
CA GLU A 118 11.57 15.01 -7.29
C GLU A 118 11.82 13.55 -6.95
N ALA A 119 12.95 13.00 -7.40
CA ALA A 119 13.33 11.60 -7.17
C ALA A 119 13.88 11.33 -5.76
N GLN A 120 14.41 12.35 -5.09
CA GLN A 120 15.19 12.18 -3.84
C GLN A 120 14.40 11.45 -2.76
N ARG A 121 13.10 11.73 -2.63
CA ARG A 121 12.24 11.08 -1.64
C ARG A 121 12.03 9.57 -1.88
N PHE A 122 12.12 9.13 -3.15
CA PHE A 122 11.92 7.74 -3.52
C PHE A 122 13.17 6.89 -3.30
N PHE A 123 14.34 7.50 -3.43
CA PHE A 123 15.64 6.83 -3.36
C PHE A 123 16.43 7.18 -2.09
N GLY A 124 15.73 7.48 -1.01
CA GLY A 124 16.32 7.64 0.32
C GLY A 124 17.07 6.38 0.75
N GLN A 125 18.13 6.55 1.53
CA GLN A 125 18.91 5.43 2.04
C GLN A 125 18.07 4.61 3.03
N ASN A 126 18.01 3.28 2.83
CA ASN A 126 17.48 2.38 3.84
C ASN A 126 18.46 2.28 5.01
N ILE A 127 17.97 2.36 6.24
CA ILE A 127 18.74 2.15 7.46
C ILE A 127 18.32 0.82 8.05
N PHE A 128 19.21 0.13 8.73
CA PHE A 128 18.90 -1.15 9.36
C PHE A 128 19.60 -1.25 10.72
N PRO A 129 18.95 -1.75 11.78
CA PRO A 129 19.55 -1.84 13.11
C PRO A 129 20.69 -2.88 13.16
N ASN A 130 20.61 -3.94 12.38
CA ASN A 130 21.61 -5.00 12.29
C ASN A 130 21.53 -5.78 10.97
N SER A 131 22.43 -6.75 10.77
CA SER A 131 22.52 -7.56 9.54
C SER A 131 21.33 -8.51 9.34
N ASP A 132 20.82 -9.12 10.40
CA ASP A 132 19.76 -10.15 10.33
C ASP A 132 18.43 -9.48 10.00
N PHE A 133 18.15 -8.36 10.65
CA PHE A 133 17.02 -7.49 10.28
C PHE A 133 17.09 -7.06 8.81
N ARG A 134 18.27 -6.56 8.37
CA ARG A 134 18.48 -6.17 6.97
C ARG A 134 18.18 -7.34 6.02
N GLN A 135 18.70 -8.52 6.31
CA GLN A 135 18.54 -9.70 5.46
C GLN A 135 17.06 -10.11 5.35
N ALA A 136 16.35 -10.24 6.48
CA ALA A 136 14.94 -10.60 6.51
C ALA A 136 14.09 -9.61 5.70
N TRP A 137 14.33 -8.31 5.87
CA TRP A 137 13.58 -7.26 5.19
C TRP A 137 13.84 -7.24 3.68
N LEU A 138 15.08 -7.36 3.24
CA LEU A 138 15.41 -7.35 1.81
C LEU A 138 14.91 -8.61 1.09
N ILE A 139 15.03 -9.79 1.72
CA ILE A 139 14.50 -11.04 1.16
C ILE A 139 12.99 -10.98 1.00
N TYR A 140 12.29 -10.44 1.99
CA TYR A 140 10.83 -10.30 1.92
C TYR A 140 10.41 -9.26 0.89
N PHE A 141 11.08 -8.10 0.85
CA PHE A 141 10.87 -7.05 -0.16
C PHE A 141 10.99 -7.60 -1.59
N GLU A 142 12.07 -8.34 -1.87
CA GLU A 142 12.28 -8.93 -3.18
C GLU A 142 11.21 -9.99 -3.53
N SER A 143 10.79 -10.78 -2.54
CA SER A 143 9.70 -11.74 -2.72
C SER A 143 8.40 -11.05 -3.12
N LEU A 144 8.04 -9.96 -2.42
CA LEU A 144 6.83 -9.20 -2.70
C LEU A 144 6.90 -8.47 -4.04
N SER A 145 8.09 -7.96 -4.42
CA SER A 145 8.29 -7.36 -5.74
C SER A 145 7.96 -8.34 -6.87
N ARG A 146 8.43 -9.59 -6.75
CA ARG A 146 8.12 -10.64 -7.75
C ARG A 146 6.64 -11.04 -7.73
N THR A 147 6.03 -11.13 -6.55
CA THR A 147 4.58 -11.41 -6.45
C THR A 147 3.76 -10.29 -7.09
N ALA A 148 4.13 -9.03 -6.84
CA ALA A 148 3.46 -7.87 -7.43
C ALA A 148 3.60 -7.82 -8.96
N GLU A 149 4.78 -8.13 -9.51
CA GLU A 149 5.02 -8.21 -10.94
C GLU A 149 4.14 -9.30 -11.59
N THR A 150 4.09 -10.50 -10.99
CA THR A 150 3.22 -11.59 -11.43
C THR A 150 1.76 -11.18 -11.39
N LEU A 151 1.34 -10.53 -10.31
CA LEU A 151 -0.04 -10.05 -10.16
C LEU A 151 -0.38 -8.97 -11.18
N LEU A 152 0.51 -8.02 -11.48
CA LEU A 152 0.29 -7.02 -12.54
C LEU A 152 0.14 -7.70 -13.92
N GLY A 153 0.89 -8.77 -14.19
CA GLY A 153 0.66 -9.61 -15.36
C GLY A 153 -0.75 -10.21 -15.42
N ALA A 154 -1.20 -10.76 -14.29
CA ALA A 154 -2.55 -11.30 -14.17
C ALA A 154 -3.64 -10.21 -14.30
N VAL A 155 -3.39 -9.01 -13.76
CA VAL A 155 -4.29 -7.84 -13.92
C VAL A 155 -4.46 -7.49 -15.41
N ARG A 156 -3.35 -7.40 -16.18
CA ARG A 156 -3.43 -7.15 -17.62
C ARG A 156 -4.30 -8.19 -18.33
N GLN A 157 -4.12 -9.46 -18.03
CA GLN A 157 -4.94 -10.54 -18.58
C GLN A 157 -6.41 -10.41 -18.18
N ALA A 158 -6.71 -10.17 -16.91
CA ALA A 158 -8.07 -10.00 -16.41
C ALA A 158 -8.79 -8.82 -17.06
N LEU A 159 -8.07 -7.77 -17.45
CA LEU A 159 -8.61 -6.57 -18.10
C LEU A 159 -8.56 -6.63 -19.63
N ASN A 160 -8.08 -7.73 -20.23
CA ASN A 160 -7.83 -7.89 -21.67
C ASN A 160 -6.93 -6.79 -22.24
N LEU A 161 -5.87 -6.44 -21.52
CA LEU A 161 -4.84 -5.49 -21.96
C LEU A 161 -3.66 -6.21 -22.61
N PRO A 162 -2.91 -5.54 -23.50
CA PRO A 162 -1.67 -6.08 -24.03
C PRO A 162 -0.67 -6.48 -22.93
N GLU A 163 0.15 -7.49 -23.20
CA GLU A 163 1.18 -7.93 -22.23
C GLU A 163 2.22 -6.82 -21.97
N SER A 164 2.47 -5.98 -22.97
CA SER A 164 3.39 -4.83 -22.86
C SER A 164 2.77 -3.62 -22.16
N GLU A 165 1.48 -3.62 -21.84
CA GLU A 165 0.84 -2.49 -21.19
C GLU A 165 1.51 -2.19 -19.85
N TRP A 166 1.82 -0.94 -19.61
CA TRP A 166 2.53 -0.42 -18.43
C TRP A 166 3.97 -0.96 -18.23
N SER A 167 4.57 -1.62 -19.23
CA SER A 167 5.93 -2.19 -19.07
C SER A 167 7.01 -1.11 -18.90
N GLU A 168 6.86 0.04 -19.55
CA GLU A 168 7.75 1.18 -19.34
C GLU A 168 7.52 1.84 -17.99
N GLU A 169 6.26 2.07 -17.63
CA GLU A 169 5.83 2.71 -16.39
C GLU A 169 6.20 1.93 -15.13
N THR A 170 6.38 0.61 -15.26
CA THR A 170 6.75 -0.28 -14.14
C THR A 170 8.15 -0.87 -14.27
N SER A 171 8.98 -0.36 -15.17
CA SER A 171 10.35 -0.87 -15.42
C SER A 171 11.35 -0.53 -14.32
N ARG A 172 11.12 0.54 -13.57
CA ARG A 172 11.94 1.03 -12.45
C ARG A 172 11.06 1.48 -11.29
N PRO A 173 10.25 0.57 -10.73
CA PRO A 173 9.26 0.92 -9.72
C PRO A 173 9.91 1.46 -8.46
N VAL A 174 9.23 2.40 -7.79
CA VAL A 174 9.67 2.99 -6.53
C VAL A 174 8.93 2.43 -5.32
N SER A 175 8.61 1.15 -5.38
CA SER A 175 7.86 0.42 -4.37
C SER A 175 8.48 0.49 -2.98
N ILE A 176 7.65 0.42 -1.95
CA ILE A 176 8.06 0.42 -0.55
C ILE A 176 7.43 -0.75 0.21
N LEU A 177 8.15 -1.25 1.21
CA LEU A 177 7.65 -2.19 2.20
C LEU A 177 7.55 -1.48 3.54
N ARG A 178 6.37 -1.55 4.15
CA ARG A 178 6.10 -0.94 5.46
C ARG A 178 5.56 -1.98 6.42
N PHE A 179 6.19 -2.10 7.55
CA PHE A 179 5.66 -2.86 8.68
C PHE A 179 4.98 -1.91 9.65
N LEU A 180 3.77 -2.27 10.09
CA LEU A 180 2.96 -1.47 11.00
C LEU A 180 2.73 -2.29 12.27
N ASN A 181 3.11 -1.73 13.39
CA ASN A 181 2.91 -2.28 14.72
C ASN A 181 1.83 -1.47 15.46
N TYR A 182 0.69 -2.09 15.70
CA TYR A 182 -0.44 -1.50 16.40
C TYR A 182 -0.45 -2.03 17.84
N PRO A 183 0.07 -1.30 18.82
CA PRO A 183 0.00 -1.71 20.21
C PRO A 183 -1.44 -1.68 20.75
N GLU A 184 -1.67 -2.30 21.88
CA GLU A 184 -2.90 -2.05 22.63
C GLU A 184 -3.05 -0.56 22.95
N THR A 185 -4.27 -0.06 22.93
CA THR A 185 -4.54 1.36 23.15
C THR A 185 -5.79 1.57 23.97
N SER A 186 -5.76 2.58 24.82
CA SER A 186 -6.95 3.08 25.54
C SER A 186 -7.70 4.15 24.75
N SER A 187 -7.16 4.62 23.62
CA SER A 187 -7.80 5.62 22.76
C SER A 187 -9.06 5.06 22.08
N ASN A 188 -10.06 5.94 21.93
CA ASN A 188 -11.26 5.68 21.14
C ASN A 188 -11.11 6.15 19.67
N SER A 189 -9.97 6.72 19.33
CA SER A 189 -9.68 7.20 17.97
C SER A 189 -9.45 6.04 17.01
N LEU A 190 -9.62 6.29 15.71
CA LEU A 190 -9.20 5.36 14.67
C LEU A 190 -7.70 5.09 14.80
N ARG A 191 -7.30 3.84 14.60
CA ARG A 191 -5.87 3.47 14.60
C ARG A 191 -5.17 3.96 13.33
N MET A 192 -5.93 4.11 12.23
CA MET A 192 -5.54 4.78 11.01
C MET A 192 -6.79 5.33 10.33
N ALA A 193 -6.74 6.57 9.89
CA ALA A 193 -7.86 7.27 9.28
C ALA A 193 -8.30 6.63 7.96
N ALA A 194 -9.51 6.96 7.53
CA ALA A 194 -10.08 6.47 6.28
C ALA A 194 -9.39 7.14 5.08
N HIS A 195 -8.85 6.32 4.16
CA HIS A 195 -8.08 6.78 3.01
C HIS A 195 -8.22 5.83 1.81
N TYR A 196 -7.61 6.25 0.71
CA TYR A 196 -7.30 5.45 -0.47
C TYR A 196 -5.78 5.38 -0.61
N ASP A 197 -5.25 4.26 -1.10
CA ASP A 197 -3.84 4.19 -1.47
C ASP A 197 -3.60 4.88 -2.82
N ASP A 198 -2.48 5.55 -2.99
CA ASP A 198 -2.12 6.29 -4.19
C ASP A 198 -1.27 5.50 -5.20
N ASN A 199 -1.00 4.22 -4.91
CA ASN A 199 -0.17 3.32 -5.71
C ASN A 199 -0.97 2.54 -6.78
N LEU A 200 -0.35 1.50 -7.38
CA LEU A 200 -1.04 0.56 -8.27
C LEU A 200 -1.82 -0.48 -7.46
N LEU A 201 -1.14 -1.22 -6.62
CA LEU A 201 -1.69 -2.29 -5.78
C LEU A 201 -0.97 -2.30 -4.43
N THR A 202 -1.69 -2.60 -3.36
CA THR A 202 -1.09 -2.92 -2.05
C THR A 202 -1.27 -4.40 -1.76
N LEU A 203 -0.18 -5.07 -1.38
CA LEU A 203 -0.19 -6.44 -0.87
C LEU A 203 0.02 -6.38 0.64
N LEU A 204 -1.00 -6.77 1.41
CA LEU A 204 -1.01 -6.64 2.85
C LEU A 204 -1.13 -8.00 3.53
N HIS A 205 -0.13 -8.38 4.33
CA HIS A 205 -0.30 -9.44 5.33
C HIS A 205 -0.70 -8.83 6.68
N GLN A 206 -1.71 -9.41 7.31
CA GLN A 206 -2.16 -9.04 8.65
C GLN A 206 -1.85 -10.16 9.65
N SER A 207 -1.53 -9.83 10.90
CA SER A 207 -1.62 -10.80 11.99
C SER A 207 -3.06 -10.88 12.50
N VAL A 208 -3.46 -12.06 12.96
CA VAL A 208 -4.68 -12.23 13.74
C VAL A 208 -4.39 -11.72 15.16
N PRO A 209 -5.12 -10.74 15.69
CA PRO A 209 -4.96 -10.31 17.07
C PRO A 209 -5.48 -11.39 18.04
N GLU A 210 -4.96 -11.43 19.27
CA GLU A 210 -5.29 -12.46 20.27
C GLU A 210 -6.79 -12.48 20.61
N ASN A 211 -7.42 -11.29 20.66
CA ASN A 211 -8.86 -11.15 20.91
C ASN A 211 -9.74 -11.41 19.68
N GLY A 212 -9.17 -11.69 18.50
CA GLY A 212 -9.89 -11.93 17.26
C GLY A 212 -10.60 -10.71 16.64
N PHE A 213 -10.26 -9.47 17.07
CA PHE A 213 -10.90 -8.26 16.54
C PHE A 213 -10.29 -7.81 15.21
N ASP A 214 -11.03 -7.98 14.12
CA ASP A 214 -10.64 -7.54 12.78
C ASP A 214 -10.81 -6.02 12.65
N SER A 215 -9.74 -5.27 12.88
CA SER A 215 -9.77 -3.81 12.86
C SER A 215 -9.62 -3.20 11.46
N LEU A 216 -9.12 -3.93 10.46
CA LEU A 216 -9.15 -3.45 9.07
C LEU A 216 -10.59 -3.42 8.58
N GLN A 217 -11.00 -2.28 8.03
CA GLN A 217 -12.35 -2.08 7.50
C GLN A 217 -12.30 -1.46 6.11
N VAL A 218 -13.23 -1.89 5.26
CA VAL A 218 -13.46 -1.33 3.93
C VAL A 218 -14.87 -0.80 3.81
N MET A 219 -15.04 0.22 2.97
CA MET A 219 -16.35 0.69 2.53
C MET A 219 -16.46 0.33 1.05
N LEU A 220 -17.19 -0.75 0.76
CA LEU A 220 -17.31 -1.25 -0.62
C LEU A 220 -18.02 -0.23 -1.52
N PRO A 221 -17.79 -0.26 -2.84
CA PRO A 221 -18.47 0.61 -3.79
C PRO A 221 -20.00 0.54 -3.61
N ASN A 222 -20.66 1.71 -3.65
CA ASN A 222 -22.10 1.87 -3.46
C ASN A 222 -22.62 1.53 -2.05
N GLU A 223 -21.75 1.31 -1.07
CA GLU A 223 -22.12 1.14 0.34
C GLU A 223 -21.81 2.41 1.16
N THR A 224 -22.54 2.59 2.25
CA THR A 224 -22.34 3.70 3.20
C THR A 224 -21.89 3.21 4.58
N HIS A 225 -21.63 1.92 4.72
CA HIS A 225 -21.24 1.30 5.99
C HIS A 225 -19.89 0.56 5.85
N TRP A 226 -19.19 0.46 6.98
CA TRP A 226 -17.91 -0.21 7.07
C TRP A 226 -18.08 -1.71 7.27
N ARG A 227 -17.27 -2.52 6.58
CA ARG A 227 -17.19 -3.97 6.75
C ARG A 227 -15.79 -4.36 7.20
N SER A 228 -15.66 -5.31 8.12
CA SER A 228 -14.38 -5.84 8.55
C SER A 228 -13.76 -6.75 7.48
N VAL A 229 -12.44 -6.75 7.39
CA VAL A 229 -11.64 -7.61 6.52
C VAL A 229 -10.79 -8.53 7.41
N PRO A 230 -11.23 -9.77 7.66
CA PRO A 230 -10.52 -10.72 8.50
C PRO A 230 -9.11 -11.01 7.99
N ALA A 231 -8.17 -11.20 8.92
CA ALA A 231 -6.85 -11.72 8.59
C ALA A 231 -6.94 -13.21 8.25
N GLN A 232 -6.19 -13.65 7.23
CA GLN A 232 -6.09 -15.05 6.82
C GLN A 232 -4.60 -15.39 6.62
N ASP A 233 -4.10 -16.41 7.31
CA ASP A 233 -2.66 -16.70 7.39
C ASP A 233 -2.01 -17.00 6.03
N ASP A 234 -2.74 -17.67 5.12
CA ASP A 234 -2.22 -18.07 3.80
C ASP A 234 -2.54 -17.07 2.69
N PHE A 235 -3.02 -15.88 3.04
CA PHE A 235 -3.47 -14.90 2.06
C PHE A 235 -2.95 -13.49 2.35
N PHE A 236 -2.59 -12.81 1.28
CA PHE A 236 -2.59 -11.34 1.28
C PHE A 236 -4.03 -10.82 1.21
N VAL A 237 -4.30 -9.73 1.88
CA VAL A 237 -5.34 -8.80 1.44
C VAL A 237 -4.71 -7.90 0.39
N VAL A 238 -5.30 -7.85 -0.80
CA VAL A 238 -4.84 -6.95 -1.87
C VAL A 238 -5.87 -5.88 -2.11
N ASN A 239 -5.43 -4.63 -2.25
CA ASN A 239 -6.29 -3.53 -2.68
C ASN A 239 -5.73 -2.77 -3.87
N VAL A 240 -6.65 -2.23 -4.66
CA VAL A 240 -6.38 -1.34 -5.78
C VAL A 240 -6.12 0.06 -5.27
N GLY A 241 -5.08 0.71 -5.79
CA GLY A 241 -4.77 2.11 -5.53
C GLY A 241 -5.28 3.06 -6.61
N GLU A 242 -5.26 4.37 -6.30
CA GLU A 242 -5.74 5.43 -7.18
C GLU A 242 -5.00 5.48 -8.53
N ALA A 243 -3.68 5.17 -8.54
CA ALA A 243 -2.90 5.15 -9.79
C ALA A 243 -3.43 4.10 -10.77
N LEU A 244 -3.70 2.87 -10.32
CA LEU A 244 -4.24 1.82 -11.18
C LEU A 244 -5.68 2.12 -11.61
N MET A 245 -6.50 2.66 -10.70
CA MET A 245 -7.84 3.11 -11.03
C MET A 245 -7.79 4.20 -12.12
N TYR A 246 -6.89 5.17 -12.02
CA TYR A 246 -6.71 6.22 -13.01
C TYR A 246 -6.25 5.66 -14.37
N LEU A 247 -5.22 4.81 -14.37
CA LEU A 247 -4.71 4.15 -15.59
C LEU A 247 -5.79 3.36 -16.33
N THR A 248 -6.74 2.80 -15.62
CA THR A 248 -7.82 1.96 -16.19
C THR A 248 -9.14 2.70 -16.39
N GLU A 249 -9.15 4.02 -16.27
CA GLU A 249 -10.35 4.86 -16.45
C GLU A 249 -11.54 4.47 -15.55
N GLY A 250 -11.22 4.02 -14.31
CA GLY A 250 -12.24 3.57 -13.37
C GLY A 250 -12.78 2.16 -13.66
N ARG A 251 -12.23 1.41 -14.61
CA ARG A 251 -12.58 0.00 -14.83
C ARG A 251 -12.26 -0.87 -13.61
N VAL A 252 -11.19 -0.52 -12.89
CA VAL A 252 -10.93 -1.05 -11.54
C VAL A 252 -11.21 0.02 -10.51
N VAL A 253 -11.55 -0.38 -9.29
CA VAL A 253 -12.02 0.57 -8.27
C VAL A 253 -11.05 0.64 -7.10
N ALA A 254 -10.56 1.84 -6.77
CA ALA A 254 -9.89 2.08 -5.52
C ALA A 254 -10.94 2.17 -4.41
N THR A 255 -10.75 1.46 -3.31
CA THR A 255 -11.76 1.33 -2.27
C THR A 255 -11.28 1.91 -0.95
N LYS A 256 -12.15 2.74 -0.36
CA LYS A 256 -11.87 3.44 0.89
C LYS A 256 -11.72 2.45 2.04
N HIS A 257 -10.64 2.58 2.80
CA HIS A 257 -10.38 1.70 3.93
C HIS A 257 -9.80 2.44 5.13
N ARG A 258 -9.86 1.83 6.31
CA ARG A 258 -9.38 2.38 7.57
C ARG A 258 -8.97 1.28 8.54
N VAL A 259 -8.25 1.64 9.62
CA VAL A 259 -8.09 0.77 10.77
C VAL A 259 -8.93 1.31 11.92
N ALA A 260 -9.94 0.56 12.30
CA ALA A 260 -10.94 0.97 13.28
C ALA A 260 -10.36 1.13 14.68
N SER A 261 -11.00 1.98 15.50
CA SER A 261 -10.83 2.00 16.94
C SER A 261 -11.25 0.66 17.55
N VAL A 262 -10.62 0.28 18.64
CA VAL A 262 -10.94 -0.96 19.35
C VAL A 262 -12.01 -0.66 20.41
N PRO A 263 -13.15 -1.38 20.40
CA PRO A 263 -14.15 -1.26 21.44
C PRO A 263 -13.54 -1.52 22.83
N GLU A 264 -14.00 -0.81 23.86
CA GLU A 264 -13.43 -0.86 25.20
C GLU A 264 -13.29 -2.29 25.75
N HIS A 265 -14.30 -3.13 25.56
CA HIS A 265 -14.32 -4.51 26.03
C HIS A 265 -13.43 -5.49 25.22
N LEU A 266 -12.82 -5.01 24.12
CA LEU A 266 -11.90 -5.76 23.24
C LEU A 266 -10.47 -5.18 23.23
N ARG A 267 -10.12 -4.28 24.14
CA ARG A 267 -8.78 -3.64 24.14
C ARG A 267 -7.67 -4.61 24.49
N GLU A 268 -7.89 -5.46 25.49
CA GLU A 268 -6.95 -6.52 25.85
C GLU A 268 -6.81 -7.51 24.70
N GLY A 269 -5.60 -7.88 24.35
CA GLY A 269 -5.29 -8.76 23.22
C GLY A 269 -5.54 -8.14 21.83
N SER A 270 -5.73 -6.81 21.75
CA SER A 270 -5.98 -6.11 20.47
C SER A 270 -4.71 -5.72 19.72
N ALA A 271 -3.53 -5.99 20.26
CA ALA A 271 -2.27 -5.74 19.58
C ALA A 271 -2.21 -6.55 18.27
N ARG A 272 -1.75 -5.90 17.19
CA ARG A 272 -1.62 -6.54 15.89
C ARG A 272 -0.49 -5.94 15.08
N THR A 273 -0.03 -6.69 14.10
CA THR A 273 0.94 -6.22 13.13
C THR A 273 0.41 -6.40 11.70
N SER A 274 0.93 -5.61 10.78
CA SER A 274 0.74 -5.84 9.36
C SER A 274 2.00 -5.49 8.58
N ALA A 275 2.19 -6.15 7.44
CA ALA A 275 3.26 -5.85 6.49
C ALA A 275 2.60 -5.49 5.16
N ALA A 276 2.75 -4.24 4.73
CA ALA A 276 2.18 -3.68 3.51
C ALA A 276 3.28 -3.42 2.48
N PHE A 277 3.15 -4.01 1.31
CA PHE A 277 3.98 -3.70 0.15
C PHE A 277 3.16 -2.86 -0.83
N PHE A 278 3.60 -1.62 -1.02
CA PHE A 278 2.99 -0.68 -1.95
C PHE A 278 3.68 -0.82 -3.30
N CYS A 279 3.02 -1.51 -4.23
CA CYS A 279 3.47 -1.67 -5.60
C CYS A 279 3.20 -0.37 -6.36
N THR A 280 4.26 0.29 -6.79
CA THR A 280 4.18 1.60 -7.43
C THR A 280 4.76 1.54 -8.85
N PRO A 281 4.43 2.48 -9.73
CA PRO A 281 5.14 2.66 -10.99
C PRO A 281 6.50 3.36 -10.76
N ASN A 282 7.17 3.73 -11.87
CA ASN A 282 8.32 4.62 -11.85
C ASN A 282 7.91 5.99 -11.30
N TRP A 283 8.82 6.67 -10.61
CA TRP A 283 8.51 7.96 -9.99
C TRP A 283 8.14 9.06 -11.00
N ASP A 284 8.75 9.01 -12.19
CA ASP A 284 8.62 10.00 -13.27
C ASP A 284 7.59 9.61 -14.33
N CYS A 285 6.92 8.46 -14.20
CA CYS A 285 5.96 8.06 -15.20
C CYS A 285 4.77 9.02 -15.22
N GLY A 286 4.35 9.40 -16.44
CA GLY A 286 3.07 10.05 -16.67
C GLY A 286 1.97 9.02 -16.70
N LEU A 287 1.17 8.92 -15.64
CA LEU A 287 -0.01 8.06 -15.63
C LEU A 287 -0.96 8.52 -16.74
N ARG A 288 -1.15 7.69 -17.76
CA ARG A 288 -2.05 7.95 -18.89
C ARG A 288 -3.13 6.89 -18.92
N PRO A 289 -4.41 7.29 -18.95
CA PRO A 289 -5.49 6.34 -19.11
C PRO A 289 -5.32 5.52 -20.38
N VAL A 290 -5.48 4.19 -20.26
CA VAL A 290 -5.53 3.29 -21.39
C VAL A 290 -6.92 3.32 -21.98
N SER A 291 -7.14 4.08 -23.05
CA SER A 291 -8.43 4.18 -23.68
C SER A 291 -8.78 2.89 -24.45
N PRO A 292 -9.69 2.03 -23.96
CA PRO A 292 -10.50 1.21 -24.85
C PRO A 292 -11.54 2.17 -25.44
N GLN A 293 -11.57 2.28 -26.75
CA GLN A 293 -12.45 3.14 -27.53
C GLN A 293 -13.81 3.38 -26.85
N GLY A 294 -14.01 4.57 -26.26
CA GLY A 294 -15.34 5.11 -26.02
C GLY A 294 -15.81 5.39 -24.60
N VAL A 295 -14.95 5.62 -23.59
CA VAL A 295 -15.43 5.97 -22.22
C VAL A 295 -14.85 7.30 -21.73
N ASP A 296 -15.13 8.39 -22.44
CA ASP A 296 -14.70 9.74 -22.01
C ASP A 296 -15.54 10.35 -20.86
N HIS A 297 -16.66 9.75 -20.49
CA HIS A 297 -17.62 10.42 -19.61
C HIS A 297 -17.43 10.14 -18.09
N GLU A 298 -16.96 8.97 -17.73
CA GLU A 298 -16.86 8.58 -16.30
C GLU A 298 -15.54 9.04 -15.65
N LEU A 299 -14.45 9.09 -16.42
CA LEU A 299 -13.14 9.53 -15.91
C LEU A 299 -13.18 10.97 -15.36
N GLY A 300 -13.96 11.85 -16.01
CA GLY A 300 -14.09 13.25 -15.59
C GLY A 300 -14.68 13.40 -14.18
N GLN A 301 -15.69 12.61 -13.83
CA GLN A 301 -16.32 12.65 -12.51
C GLN A 301 -15.41 12.03 -11.46
N MET A 302 -14.88 10.83 -11.74
CA MET A 302 -13.93 10.15 -10.85
C MET A 302 -12.70 11.02 -10.55
N ALA A 303 -12.10 11.63 -11.56
CA ALA A 303 -10.96 12.53 -11.38
C ALA A 303 -11.28 13.74 -10.49
N LYS A 304 -12.53 14.23 -10.52
CA LYS A 304 -13.00 15.28 -9.59
C LYS A 304 -13.17 14.76 -8.18
N ASP A 305 -13.82 13.61 -8.02
CA ASP A 305 -14.11 13.01 -6.71
C ASP A 305 -12.82 12.69 -5.93
N PHE A 306 -11.76 12.32 -6.64
CA PHE A 306 -10.43 12.07 -6.07
C PHE A 306 -9.49 13.29 -6.10
N GLY A 307 -9.93 14.44 -6.61
CA GLY A 307 -9.10 15.66 -6.72
C GLY A 307 -7.91 15.50 -7.66
N LEU A 308 -8.00 14.61 -8.65
CA LEU A 308 -6.91 14.33 -9.58
C LEU A 308 -6.74 15.38 -10.68
N ASN A 309 -7.78 16.17 -10.94
CA ASN A 309 -7.74 17.18 -12.03
C ASN A 309 -6.66 18.24 -11.82
N GLU A 310 -6.38 18.61 -10.57
CA GLU A 310 -5.36 19.59 -10.21
C GLU A 310 -3.93 19.08 -10.43
N LEU A 311 -3.76 17.76 -10.56
CA LEU A 311 -2.47 17.11 -10.75
C LEU A 311 -2.12 16.89 -12.23
N ARG A 312 -3.08 17.11 -13.14
CA ARG A 312 -2.93 16.83 -14.57
C ARG A 312 -2.02 17.82 -15.28
N ASP A 313 -1.20 17.29 -16.16
CA ASP A 313 -0.51 18.05 -17.19
C ASP A 313 -1.48 18.39 -18.37
N PRO A 314 -1.13 19.37 -19.23
CA PRO A 314 -1.96 19.74 -20.38
C PRO A 314 -2.27 18.60 -21.35
N ASP A 315 -1.45 17.56 -21.38
CA ASP A 315 -1.65 16.36 -22.22
C ASP A 315 -2.57 15.32 -21.55
N GLY A 316 -3.13 15.61 -20.38
CA GLY A 316 -4.03 14.75 -19.63
C GLY A 316 -3.33 13.73 -18.73
N SER A 317 -2.00 13.61 -18.77
CA SER A 317 -1.26 12.71 -17.88
C SER A 317 -1.15 13.28 -16.46
N ILE A 318 -0.95 12.38 -15.47
CA ILE A 318 -0.61 12.74 -14.10
C ILE A 318 0.78 12.21 -13.82
N PRO A 319 1.81 13.04 -13.60
CA PRO A 319 3.10 12.58 -13.11
C PRO A 319 2.94 11.90 -11.76
N TYR A 320 3.40 10.64 -11.65
CA TYR A 320 3.17 9.84 -10.44
C TYR A 320 3.74 10.49 -9.19
N TYR A 321 4.88 11.16 -9.29
CA TYR A 321 5.47 11.88 -8.15
C TYR A 321 4.53 12.97 -7.58
N ARG A 322 3.68 13.59 -8.40
CA ARG A 322 2.68 14.57 -7.90
C ARG A 322 1.57 13.90 -7.11
N LEU A 323 1.13 12.73 -7.56
CA LEU A 323 0.13 11.93 -6.83
C LEU A 323 0.67 11.56 -5.44
N GLN A 324 1.91 11.09 -5.38
CA GLN A 324 2.60 10.76 -4.13
C GLN A 324 2.88 11.99 -3.25
N ASN A 325 3.27 13.13 -3.83
CA ASN A 325 3.56 14.33 -3.06
C ASN A 325 2.32 14.93 -2.41
N ARG A 326 1.15 14.73 -3.01
CA ARG A 326 -0.12 15.26 -2.50
C ARG A 326 -0.32 15.00 -1.00
N ALA A 327 -0.03 13.80 -0.52
CA ALA A 327 -0.18 13.45 0.88
C ALA A 327 0.81 14.18 1.79
N VAL A 328 2.07 14.26 1.36
CA VAL A 328 3.13 14.96 2.13
C VAL A 328 2.87 16.45 2.17
N ASP A 329 2.48 17.06 1.05
CA ASP A 329 2.17 18.48 0.94
C ASP A 329 0.97 18.89 1.81
N ARG A 330 0.07 17.93 2.09
CA ARG A 330 -1.07 18.11 3.00
C ARG A 330 -0.73 17.84 4.48
N GLY A 331 0.51 17.47 4.80
CA GLY A 331 0.97 17.25 6.17
C GLY A 331 0.86 15.83 6.69
N PHE A 332 0.98 14.83 5.80
CA PHE A 332 1.04 13.42 6.19
C PHE A 332 2.20 13.13 7.18
N VAL A 333 3.33 13.81 7.00
CA VAL A 333 4.51 13.72 7.88
C VAL A 333 4.75 15.06 8.52
N SER A 334 4.83 15.11 9.83
CA SER A 334 5.13 16.31 10.64
C SER A 334 6.63 16.53 10.81
#